data_5bffe02d4d973992a4e9144cc6deb910
#
_entry.id   5bffe02d4d973992a4e9144cc6deb910
#
_cell.length_a   1.000
_cell.length_b   1.000
_cell.length_c   1.000
_cell.angle_alpha   90.00
_cell.angle_beta   90.00
_cell.angle_gamma   90.00
#
_symmetry.space_group_name_H-M   'P 1'
#
loop_
_entity.id
_entity.type
_entity.pdbx_description
1 polymer ?
#
loop_
_entity_poly.entity_id
_entity_poly.type
_entity_poly.pdbx_seq_one_letter_code
_entity_poly.pdbx_strand_id
1 'polypeptide(L)'
;MNTKKIVVLADIESVRVPFTSFEKALKEVSKYGDVAGCKFYGYSAKRTKDYADFIADNNYDALSSLAGKRKGKLDLRQVIDATRIAENRKIDGIFLLYGKGNIKPLISYLRNLGIEVYAGVITPDDNSAKCNQTI
;
A
#
# COMPACT_ATOMS: atom_id res chain seq x y z
N MET A 1 -3.87 -6.29 -25.23
CA MET A 1 -4.10 -7.04 -23.98
C MET A 1 -4.39 -6.08 -22.85
N ASN A 2 -5.47 -6.35 -22.14
CA ASN A 2 -5.84 -5.51 -21.00
C ASN A 2 -5.04 -5.91 -19.78
N THR A 3 -4.00 -5.14 -19.50
CA THR A 3 -3.25 -5.34 -18.28
C THR A 3 -3.95 -4.60 -17.14
N LYS A 4 -4.14 -5.28 -16.03
CA LYS A 4 -4.71 -4.67 -14.84
C LYS A 4 -3.80 -3.57 -14.33
N LYS A 5 -4.39 -2.50 -13.81
CA LYS A 5 -3.64 -1.38 -13.21
C LYS A 5 -3.75 -1.46 -11.71
N ILE A 6 -2.62 -1.46 -11.04
CA ILE A 6 -2.52 -1.60 -9.58
C ILE A 6 -1.84 -0.36 -9.00
N VAL A 7 -2.42 0.18 -7.95
CA VAL A 7 -1.82 1.27 -7.18
C VAL A 7 -1.29 0.72 -5.87
N VAL A 8 -0.10 1.14 -5.48
CA VAL A 8 0.56 0.71 -4.25
C VAL A 8 0.45 1.83 -3.21
N LEU A 9 -0.10 1.50 -2.05
CA LEU A 9 -0.18 2.42 -0.91
C LEU A 9 0.59 1.78 0.24
N ALA A 10 1.76 2.33 0.56
CA ALA A 10 2.70 1.70 1.48
C ALA A 10 2.99 2.57 2.70
N ASP A 11 2.62 2.09 3.88
CA ASP A 11 2.98 2.68 5.15
C ASP A 11 4.34 2.14 5.59
N ILE A 12 5.40 2.85 5.19
CA ILE A 12 6.78 2.42 5.43
C ILE A 12 7.31 2.78 6.81
N GLU A 13 6.55 3.52 7.59
CA GLU A 13 6.88 3.80 8.98
C GLU A 13 6.36 2.70 9.90
N SER A 14 5.10 2.34 9.72
CA SER A 14 4.43 1.34 10.58
C SER A 14 4.91 -0.07 10.27
N VAL A 15 5.21 -0.34 9.02
CA VAL A 15 5.76 -1.61 8.58
C VAL A 15 7.18 -1.36 8.11
N ARG A 16 8.14 -1.64 8.98
CA ARG A 16 9.56 -1.39 8.71
C ARG A 16 10.13 -2.47 7.81
N VAL A 17 9.97 -2.28 6.54
CA VAL A 17 10.46 -3.19 5.51
C VAL A 17 11.62 -2.52 4.79
N PRO A 18 12.80 -3.14 4.73
CA PRO A 18 13.89 -2.60 3.91
C PRO A 18 13.44 -2.47 2.46
N PHE A 19 13.97 -1.48 1.76
CA PHE A 19 13.60 -1.25 0.38
C PHE A 19 13.77 -2.49 -0.50
N THR A 20 14.81 -3.28 -0.27
CA THR A 20 15.04 -4.51 -1.02
C THR A 20 13.89 -5.51 -0.89
N SER A 21 13.30 -5.62 0.29
CA SER A 21 12.12 -6.48 0.52
C SER A 21 10.88 -5.90 -0.14
N PHE A 22 10.70 -4.58 -0.07
CA PHE A 22 9.61 -3.89 -0.76
C PHE A 22 9.70 -4.09 -2.27
N GLU A 23 10.89 -3.98 -2.83
CA GLU A 23 11.14 -4.20 -4.25
C GLU A 23 10.75 -5.61 -4.69
N LYS A 24 11.06 -6.61 -3.86
CA LYS A 24 10.63 -7.99 -4.12
C LYS A 24 9.11 -8.12 -4.11
N ALA A 25 8.46 -7.43 -3.18
CA ALA A 25 6.99 -7.43 -3.12
C ALA A 25 6.39 -6.79 -4.37
N LEU A 26 6.99 -5.71 -4.88
CA LEU A 26 6.55 -5.11 -6.13
C LEU A 26 6.65 -6.07 -7.30
N LYS A 27 7.71 -6.87 -7.36
CA LYS A 27 7.85 -7.88 -8.42
C LYS A 27 6.74 -8.93 -8.33
N GLU A 28 6.34 -9.31 -7.12
CA GLU A 28 5.22 -10.24 -6.93
C GLU A 28 3.91 -9.61 -7.38
N VAL A 29 3.67 -8.35 -7.00
CA VAL A 29 2.46 -7.62 -7.44
C VAL A 29 2.41 -7.50 -8.96
N SER A 30 3.56 -7.29 -9.59
CA SER A 30 3.66 -7.15 -11.05
C SER A 30 3.20 -8.38 -11.82
N LYS A 31 3.12 -9.53 -11.16
CA LYS A 31 2.55 -10.76 -11.76
C LYS A 31 1.04 -10.65 -11.97
N TYR A 32 0.38 -9.77 -11.23
CA TYR A 32 -1.07 -9.59 -11.29
C TYR A 32 -1.48 -8.39 -12.14
N GLY A 33 -0.58 -7.46 -12.41
CA GLY A 33 -0.86 -6.28 -13.22
C GLY A 33 0.27 -5.26 -13.17
N ASP A 34 0.10 -4.15 -13.90
CA ASP A 34 1.08 -3.08 -13.93
C ASP A 34 0.92 -2.16 -12.73
N VAL A 35 2.03 -1.79 -12.12
CA VAL A 35 2.04 -0.80 -11.04
C VAL A 35 1.89 0.58 -11.67
N ALA A 36 0.71 1.17 -11.54
CA ALA A 36 0.36 2.46 -12.12
C ALA A 36 0.85 3.64 -11.27
N GLY A 37 1.12 3.41 -10.00
CA GLY A 37 1.63 4.43 -9.11
C GLY A 37 1.84 3.90 -7.71
N CYS A 38 2.63 4.63 -6.93
CA CYS A 38 2.90 4.31 -5.53
C CYS A 38 2.74 5.58 -4.70
N LYS A 39 2.26 5.41 -3.48
CA LYS A 39 2.23 6.48 -2.48
C LYS A 39 2.73 5.94 -1.17
N PHE A 40 3.56 6.70 -0.51
CA PHE A 40 4.22 6.29 0.72
C PHE A 40 3.77 7.15 1.90
N TYR A 41 3.59 6.53 3.04
CA TYR A 41 3.18 7.20 4.28
C TYR A 41 4.25 6.96 5.35
N GLY A 42 4.57 8.03 6.09
CA GLY A 42 5.58 7.96 7.12
C GLY A 42 7.01 8.02 6.59
N TYR A 43 7.21 8.66 5.44
CA TYR A 43 8.55 8.83 4.89
C TYR A 43 9.41 9.70 5.80
N SER A 44 10.66 9.28 6.02
CA SER A 44 11.65 10.04 6.78
C SER A 44 12.99 9.96 6.05
N ALA A 45 13.60 11.12 5.80
CA ALA A 45 14.91 11.20 5.16
C ALA A 45 16.01 10.46 5.94
N LYS A 46 15.77 10.22 7.23
CA LYS A 46 16.68 9.47 8.10
C LYS A 46 16.38 7.98 8.13
N ARG A 47 15.12 7.63 8.49
CA ARG A 47 14.73 6.25 8.80
C ARG A 47 14.39 5.42 7.56
N THR A 48 13.90 6.08 6.51
CA THR A 48 13.51 5.40 5.28
C THR A 48 14.27 5.93 4.07
N LYS A 49 15.52 6.34 4.29
CA LYS A 49 16.37 6.93 3.24
C LYS A 49 16.62 5.97 2.08
N ASP A 50 16.54 4.66 2.32
CA ASP A 50 16.70 3.64 1.29
C ASP A 50 15.59 3.66 0.23
N TYR A 51 14.47 4.34 0.52
CA TYR A 51 13.38 4.54 -0.43
C TYR A 51 13.54 5.83 -1.26
N ALA A 52 14.46 6.70 -0.89
CA ALA A 52 14.54 8.06 -1.44
C ALA A 52 14.70 8.08 -2.96
N ASP A 53 15.63 7.31 -3.50
CA ASP A 53 15.90 7.30 -4.94
C ASP A 53 14.71 6.77 -5.73
N PHE A 54 14.09 5.70 -5.25
CA PHE A 54 12.94 5.11 -5.89
C PHE A 54 11.76 6.10 -5.95
N ILE A 55 11.52 6.82 -4.86
CA ILE A 55 10.46 7.82 -4.78
C ILE A 55 10.76 8.98 -5.74
N ALA A 56 11.98 9.50 -5.72
CA ALA A 56 12.37 10.64 -6.53
C ALA A 56 12.41 10.30 -8.02
N ASP A 57 12.99 9.16 -8.38
CA ASP A 57 13.15 8.75 -9.77
C ASP A 57 11.80 8.52 -10.47
N ASN A 58 10.77 8.16 -9.72
CA ASN A 58 9.45 7.87 -10.26
C ASN A 58 8.42 8.97 -9.98
N ASN A 59 8.81 10.05 -9.32
CA ASN A 59 7.91 11.14 -8.91
C ASN A 59 6.72 10.65 -8.08
N TYR A 60 6.94 9.68 -7.21
CA TYR A 60 5.90 9.18 -6.32
C TYR A 60 5.66 10.13 -5.14
N ASP A 61 4.43 10.14 -4.65
CA ASP A 61 4.09 10.91 -3.45
C ASP A 61 4.61 10.22 -2.19
N ALA A 62 5.18 11.01 -1.29
CA ALA A 62 5.62 10.52 0.00
C ALA A 62 5.23 11.53 1.09
N LEU A 63 4.42 11.07 2.04
CA LEU A 63 3.97 11.88 3.16
C LEU A 63 4.80 11.55 4.40
N SER A 64 5.15 12.58 5.17
CA SER A 64 5.83 12.41 6.45
C SER A 64 4.89 11.81 7.51
N SER A 65 5.44 11.47 8.67
CA SER A 65 4.65 10.92 9.78
C SER A 65 3.49 11.84 10.15
N LEU A 66 2.33 11.23 10.42
CA LEU A 66 1.15 11.96 10.88
C LEU A 66 1.31 12.29 12.37
N ALA A 67 1.20 13.58 12.71
CA ALA A 67 1.27 14.04 14.09
C ALA A 67 0.17 13.37 14.95
N GLY A 68 0.55 12.92 16.15
CA GLY A 68 -0.39 12.27 17.07
C GLY A 68 -0.66 10.81 16.79
N LYS A 69 -0.17 10.27 15.69
CA LYS A 69 -0.33 8.85 15.38
C LYS A 69 0.58 8.01 16.26
N ARG A 70 0.04 6.96 16.86
CA ARG A 70 0.84 6.01 17.63
C ARG A 70 1.72 5.18 16.70
N LYS A 71 2.93 4.90 17.15
CA LYS A 71 3.91 4.11 16.40
C LYS A 71 3.33 2.74 16.04
N GLY A 72 3.46 2.36 14.78
CA GLY A 72 3.01 1.08 14.26
C GLY A 72 1.51 0.99 13.97
N LYS A 73 0.74 2.02 14.31
CA LYS A 73 -0.70 2.02 14.08
C LYS A 73 -1.04 2.46 12.67
N LEU A 74 -2.24 2.10 12.24
CA LEU A 74 -2.77 2.41 10.92
C LEU A 74 -2.78 3.91 10.65
N ASP A 75 -2.34 4.30 9.46
CA ASP A 75 -2.39 5.69 9.00
C ASP A 75 -3.72 5.91 8.28
N LEU A 76 -4.59 6.73 8.84
CA LEU A 76 -5.91 6.99 8.27
C LEU A 76 -5.87 7.64 6.88
N ARG A 77 -4.78 8.36 6.57
CA ARG A 77 -4.62 8.95 5.22
C ARG A 77 -4.59 7.87 4.15
N GLN A 78 -3.99 6.71 4.47
CA GLN A 78 -3.96 5.56 3.56
C GLN A 78 -5.37 5.04 3.29
N VAL A 79 -6.21 4.96 4.31
CA VAL A 79 -7.60 4.52 4.19
C VAL A 79 -8.40 5.49 3.31
N ILE A 80 -8.24 6.78 3.55
CA ILE A 80 -8.90 7.83 2.76
C ILE A 80 -8.48 7.76 1.29
N ASP A 81 -7.18 7.67 1.05
CA ASP A 81 -6.64 7.62 -0.31
C ASP A 81 -7.11 6.36 -1.05
N ALA A 82 -7.11 5.20 -0.38
CA ALA A 82 -7.58 3.95 -0.99
C ALA A 82 -9.04 4.08 -1.43
N THR A 83 -9.88 4.65 -0.58
CA THR A 83 -11.29 4.86 -0.88
C THR A 83 -11.48 5.78 -2.09
N ARG A 84 -10.77 6.92 -2.09
CA ARG A 84 -10.89 7.90 -3.19
C ARG A 84 -10.41 7.34 -4.51
N ILE A 85 -9.29 6.63 -4.50
CA ILE A 85 -8.71 6.02 -5.71
C ILE A 85 -9.67 4.98 -6.27
N ALA A 86 -10.23 4.14 -5.41
CA ALA A 86 -11.17 3.09 -5.82
C ALA A 86 -12.45 3.65 -6.41
N GLU A 87 -12.97 4.74 -5.84
CA GLU A 87 -14.21 5.37 -6.32
C GLU A 87 -14.06 5.98 -7.71
N ASN A 88 -12.85 6.38 -8.10
CA ASN A 88 -12.59 6.87 -9.46
C ASN A 88 -12.63 5.76 -10.50
N ARG A 89 -12.56 4.51 -10.09
CA ARG A 89 -12.70 3.32 -10.96
C ARG A 89 -11.74 3.29 -12.16
N LYS A 90 -10.57 3.92 -12.02
CA LYS A 90 -9.54 3.93 -13.08
C LYS A 90 -8.48 2.86 -12.87
N ILE A 91 -8.59 2.10 -11.79
CA ILE A 91 -7.64 1.05 -11.43
C ILE A 91 -8.37 -0.25 -11.14
N ASP A 92 -7.65 -1.35 -11.21
CA ASP A 92 -8.21 -2.70 -11.03
C ASP A 92 -7.82 -3.31 -9.69
N GLY A 93 -6.73 -2.84 -9.09
CA GLY A 93 -6.25 -3.39 -7.85
C GLY A 93 -5.50 -2.39 -6.99
N ILE A 94 -5.44 -2.67 -5.70
CA ILE A 94 -4.68 -1.88 -4.72
C ILE A 94 -3.83 -2.84 -3.89
N PHE A 95 -2.53 -2.56 -3.80
CA PHE A 95 -1.62 -3.23 -2.88
C PHE A 95 -1.48 -2.36 -1.64
N LEU A 96 -1.77 -2.94 -0.47
CA LEU A 96 -1.70 -2.26 0.81
C LEU A 96 -0.58 -2.84 1.67
N LEU A 97 0.34 -1.98 2.10
CA LEU A 97 1.28 -2.26 3.18
C LEU A 97 0.83 -1.37 4.34
N TYR A 98 0.31 -1.97 5.41
CA TYR A 98 -0.45 -1.22 6.42
C TYR A 98 0.00 -1.53 7.84
N GLY A 99 -0.24 -0.56 8.74
CA GLY A 99 0.04 -0.69 10.15
C GLY A 99 -1.04 -1.48 10.91
N LYS A 100 -0.88 -1.56 12.22
CA LYS A 100 -1.80 -2.29 13.10
C LYS A 100 -3.15 -1.60 13.18
N GLY A 101 -4.21 -2.34 12.94
CA GLY A 101 -5.59 -1.86 13.01
C GLY A 101 -6.51 -2.78 12.25
N ASN A 102 -7.81 -2.52 12.37
CA ASN A 102 -8.81 -3.29 11.64
C ASN A 102 -9.17 -2.57 10.35
N ILE A 103 -8.68 -3.09 9.22
CA ILE A 103 -9.00 -2.54 7.90
C ILE A 103 -9.97 -3.45 7.12
N LYS A 104 -10.57 -4.44 7.77
CA LYS A 104 -11.53 -5.32 7.10
C LYS A 104 -12.69 -4.56 6.45
N PRO A 105 -13.25 -3.51 7.06
CA PRO A 105 -14.29 -2.71 6.39
C PRO A 105 -13.81 -2.08 5.10
N LEU A 106 -12.58 -1.57 5.07
CA LEU A 106 -11.99 -1.01 3.86
C LEU A 106 -11.84 -2.08 2.78
N ILE A 107 -11.27 -3.22 3.14
CA ILE A 107 -11.05 -4.32 2.18
C ILE A 107 -12.38 -4.77 1.59
N SER A 108 -13.41 -4.95 2.41
CA SER A 108 -14.73 -5.34 1.95
C SER A 108 -15.33 -4.29 1.00
N TYR A 109 -15.18 -3.02 1.35
CA TYR A 109 -15.66 -1.92 0.50
C TYR A 109 -14.99 -1.92 -0.87
N LEU A 110 -13.66 -2.05 -0.90
CA LEU A 110 -12.90 -2.09 -2.15
C LEU A 110 -13.31 -3.28 -3.01
N ARG A 111 -13.43 -4.45 -2.41
CA ARG A 111 -13.81 -5.66 -3.13
C ARG A 111 -15.24 -5.58 -3.68
N ASN A 112 -16.14 -4.93 -2.95
CA ASN A 112 -17.50 -4.71 -3.43
C ASN A 112 -17.54 -3.76 -4.63
N LEU A 113 -16.55 -2.89 -4.78
CA LEU A 113 -16.39 -2.04 -5.97
C LEU A 113 -15.74 -2.79 -7.14
N GLY A 114 -15.37 -4.04 -6.96
CA GLY A 114 -14.68 -4.81 -7.98
C GLY A 114 -13.17 -4.62 -8.00
N ILE A 115 -12.60 -3.98 -6.97
CA ILE A 115 -11.16 -3.77 -6.83
C ILE A 115 -10.53 -5.00 -6.18
N GLU A 116 -9.48 -5.55 -6.77
CA GLU A 116 -8.70 -6.61 -6.16
C GLU A 116 -7.78 -6.00 -5.10
N VAL A 117 -7.72 -6.61 -3.92
CA VAL A 117 -6.90 -6.12 -2.83
C VAL A 117 -5.78 -7.11 -2.54
N TYR A 118 -4.56 -6.61 -2.53
CA TYR A 118 -3.36 -7.38 -2.24
C TYR A 118 -2.76 -6.86 -0.94
N ALA A 119 -2.48 -7.75 -0.01
CA ALA A 119 -1.90 -7.38 1.28
C ALA A 119 -0.42 -7.70 1.34
N GLY A 120 0.38 -6.69 1.69
CA GLY A 120 1.79 -6.88 2.02
C GLY A 120 1.90 -7.07 3.53
N VAL A 121 2.28 -8.28 3.95
CA VAL A 121 2.39 -8.60 5.38
C VAL A 121 3.63 -9.45 5.63
N ILE A 122 4.21 -9.27 6.81
CA ILE A 122 5.29 -10.15 7.27
C ILE A 122 4.67 -11.44 7.79
N THR A 123 3.60 -11.32 8.57
CA THR A 123 2.84 -12.46 9.09
C THR A 123 1.37 -12.27 8.71
N PRO A 124 0.74 -13.24 8.05
CA PRO A 124 -0.69 -13.14 7.72
C PRO A 124 -1.54 -12.91 8.97
N ASP A 125 -2.57 -12.07 8.81
CA ASP A 125 -3.49 -11.72 9.89
C ASP A 125 -4.94 -11.76 9.40
N ASP A 126 -5.90 -11.37 10.25
CA ASP A 126 -7.32 -11.38 9.91
C ASP A 126 -7.65 -10.41 8.77
N ASN A 127 -6.92 -9.29 8.67
CA ASN A 127 -7.10 -8.34 7.57
C ASN A 127 -6.65 -8.97 6.25
N SER A 128 -5.46 -9.58 6.23
CA SER A 128 -4.93 -10.16 5.01
C SER A 128 -5.77 -11.34 4.51
N ALA A 129 -6.45 -12.05 5.41
CA ALA A 129 -7.36 -13.15 5.05
C ALA A 129 -8.55 -12.66 4.22
N LYS A 130 -8.90 -11.39 4.28
CA LYS A 130 -9.99 -10.79 3.48
C LYS A 130 -9.53 -10.32 2.11
N CYS A 131 -8.22 -10.27 1.87
CA CYS A 131 -7.65 -9.81 0.61
C CYS A 131 -7.67 -10.90 -0.45
N ASN A 132 -7.55 -10.50 -1.70
CA ASN A 132 -7.48 -11.42 -2.83
C ASN A 132 -6.18 -12.21 -2.81
N GLN A 133 -5.08 -11.55 -2.44
CA GLN A 133 -3.75 -12.16 -2.35
C GLN A 133 -2.97 -11.59 -1.17
N THR A 134 -2.10 -12.41 -0.60
CA THR A 134 -1.13 -12.01 0.42
C THR A 134 0.27 -12.13 -0.16
N ILE A 135 1.05 -11.06 -0.03
CA ILE A 135 2.38 -10.98 -0.67
C ILE A 135 3.49 -10.83 0.36
#